data_165ae59096e84420643fd39274234409
#
_entry.id   165ae59096e84420643fd39274234409
#
_cell.length_a   1.000
_cell.length_b   1.000
_cell.length_c   1.000
_cell.angle_alpha   90.00
_cell.angle_beta   90.00
_cell.angle_gamma   90.00
#
_symmetry.space_group_name_H-M   'P 1'
#
loop_
_entity.id
_entity.type
_entity.pdbx_description
1 polymer ?
#
loop_
_entity_poly.entity_id
_entity_poly.type
_entity_poly.pdbx_seq_one_letter_code
_entity_poly.pdbx_strand_id
1 'polypeptide(L)'
;MAERGAELRSAARGRWVVGFQSEVWQGHFAEGLVWALSCAAGLNPGKRALDTDGVDIQIGFPGAVGTMRYPLIEAQVKSCCNPHYVGDSFSYSIPVKNYNDLIGCVGIDLPTRRYLFLVHTPATKAEYVLSTHTSSNFQHAIYWVDIMDHDPIDPEMQSTKRVHVPRQNLLTVDTLTQLVTGEIFQGREAV
;
A
#
# COMPACT_ATOMS: atom_id res chain seq x y z
N MET A 1 33.65 42.36 11.51
CA MET A 1 33.91 40.89 11.70
C MET A 1 32.67 40.02 11.83
N ALA A 2 31.47 40.56 11.96
CA ALA A 2 30.21 39.78 12.10
C ALA A 2 29.58 39.31 10.77
N GLU A 3 29.83 40.00 9.66
CA GLU A 3 29.21 39.68 8.37
C GLU A 3 29.81 38.45 7.67
N ARG A 4 31.09 38.12 7.85
CA ARG A 4 31.70 36.91 7.29
C ARG A 4 31.21 35.61 7.91
N GLY A 5 30.66 35.65 9.12
CA GLY A 5 30.09 34.48 9.80
C GLY A 5 28.70 34.05 9.31
N ALA A 6 27.94 34.98 8.74
CA ALA A 6 26.62 34.74 8.22
C ALA A 6 26.64 34.10 6.81
N GLU A 7 27.56 34.52 5.95
CA GLU A 7 27.74 33.95 4.62
C GLU A 7 28.23 32.50 4.62
N LEU A 8 29.12 32.14 5.58
CA LEU A 8 29.57 30.75 5.71
C LEU A 8 28.51 29.78 6.23
N ARG A 9 27.48 30.27 6.93
CA ARG A 9 26.36 29.44 7.40
C ARG A 9 25.28 29.23 6.31
N SER A 10 25.19 30.14 5.34
CA SER A 10 24.27 30.01 4.19
C SER A 10 24.79 29.01 3.15
N ALA A 11 26.12 28.92 2.96
CA ALA A 11 26.72 27.98 2.02
C ALA A 11 26.70 26.51 2.44
N ALA A 12 26.46 26.21 3.72
CA ALA A 12 26.42 24.84 4.25
C ALA A 12 25.06 24.15 4.17
N ARG A 13 24.00 24.82 3.70
CA ARG A 13 22.66 24.22 3.51
C ARG A 13 22.40 23.63 2.12
N GLY A 14 23.39 23.60 1.28
CA GLY A 14 23.22 23.15 -0.08
C GLY A 14 24.19 22.05 -0.44
N ARG A 15 23.80 20.82 -0.31
CA ARG A 15 24.18 19.74 -1.24
C ARG A 15 24.15 18.34 -0.65
N TRP A 16 23.02 17.92 -0.15
CA TRP A 16 22.76 16.49 -0.17
C TRP A 16 21.90 16.22 -1.42
N VAL A 17 22.54 16.08 -2.57
CA VAL A 17 21.89 15.53 -3.76
C VAL A 17 21.89 14.02 -3.59
N VAL A 18 20.91 13.53 -2.87
CA VAL A 18 20.63 12.09 -2.88
C VAL A 18 19.97 11.81 -4.25
N GLY A 19 20.72 11.18 -5.15
CA GLY A 19 20.27 10.83 -6.50
C GLY A 19 19.26 9.68 -6.54
N PHE A 20 18.34 9.57 -5.56
CA PHE A 20 17.24 8.62 -5.59
C PHE A 20 16.05 9.21 -6.32
N GLN A 21 15.46 8.39 -7.21
CA GLN A 21 14.22 8.74 -7.89
C GLN A 21 13.11 8.96 -6.85
N SER A 22 12.31 10.01 -7.03
CA SER A 22 11.24 10.37 -6.08
C SER A 22 10.24 9.22 -5.84
N GLU A 23 10.03 8.39 -6.85
CA GLU A 23 9.14 7.23 -6.85
C GLU A 23 9.57 6.14 -5.85
N VAL A 24 10.89 5.90 -5.71
CA VAL A 24 11.42 4.92 -4.74
C VAL A 24 11.09 5.32 -3.31
N TRP A 25 11.30 6.59 -2.97
CA TRP A 25 10.96 7.11 -1.64
C TRP A 25 9.47 7.10 -1.36
N GLN A 26 8.66 7.43 -2.37
CA GLN A 26 7.20 7.39 -2.28
C GLN A 26 6.71 5.96 -2.04
N GLY A 27 7.29 4.96 -2.72
CA GLY A 27 7.00 3.56 -2.51
C GLY A 27 7.32 3.09 -1.09
N HIS A 28 8.55 3.32 -0.62
CA HIS A 28 8.94 2.95 0.76
C HIS A 28 8.12 3.67 1.83
N PHE A 29 7.75 4.93 1.58
CA PHE A 29 6.89 5.65 2.49
C PHE A 29 5.49 5.02 2.55
N ALA A 30 4.93 4.64 1.41
CA ALA A 30 3.64 3.96 1.34
C ALA A 30 3.65 2.61 2.08
N GLU A 31 4.67 1.79 1.88
CA GLU A 31 4.86 0.54 2.64
C GLU A 31 4.97 0.81 4.15
N GLY A 32 5.73 1.84 4.56
CA GLY A 32 5.87 2.25 5.95
C GLY A 32 4.55 2.65 6.60
N LEU A 33 3.64 3.30 5.86
CA LEU A 33 2.30 3.65 6.34
C LEU A 33 1.42 2.41 6.56
N VAL A 34 1.43 1.45 5.62
CA VAL A 34 0.71 0.19 5.77
C VAL A 34 1.25 -0.58 6.98
N TRP A 35 2.57 -0.59 7.17
CA TRP A 35 3.21 -1.19 8.33
C TRP A 35 2.75 -0.55 9.64
N ALA A 36 2.79 0.78 9.72
CA ALA A 36 2.36 1.53 10.90
C ALA A 36 0.87 1.31 11.21
N LEU A 37 0.01 1.29 10.18
CA LEU A 37 -1.42 1.00 10.33
C LEU A 37 -1.65 -0.41 10.86
N SER A 38 -0.89 -1.40 10.36
CA SER A 38 -0.96 -2.79 10.82
C SER A 38 -0.59 -2.90 12.30
N CYS A 39 0.48 -2.24 12.73
CA CYS A 39 0.87 -2.20 14.15
C CYS A 39 -0.19 -1.49 15.01
N ALA A 40 -0.80 -0.40 14.53
CA ALA A 40 -1.87 0.30 15.22
C ALA A 40 -3.13 -0.57 15.37
N ALA A 41 -3.38 -1.48 14.43
CA ALA A 41 -4.45 -2.48 14.49
C ALA A 41 -4.12 -3.69 15.39
N GLY A 42 -2.93 -3.75 16.00
CA GLY A 42 -2.48 -4.91 16.77
C GLY A 42 -2.19 -6.15 15.93
N LEU A 43 -1.93 -5.96 14.63
CA LEU A 43 -1.61 -7.00 13.68
C LEU A 43 -0.08 -7.16 13.53
N ASN A 44 0.35 -8.29 13.01
CA ASN A 44 1.76 -8.61 12.78
C ASN A 44 2.13 -8.40 11.30
N PRO A 45 2.68 -7.24 10.92
CA PRO A 45 3.22 -7.04 9.58
C PRO A 45 4.57 -7.75 9.42
N GLY A 46 4.82 -8.30 8.23
CA GLY A 46 6.06 -8.95 7.87
C GLY A 46 6.40 -8.74 6.40
N LYS A 47 7.68 -8.90 6.06
CA LYS A 47 8.14 -8.93 4.67
C LYS A 47 8.68 -10.31 4.34
N ARG A 48 8.47 -10.77 3.12
CA ARG A 48 9.17 -11.95 2.60
C ARG A 48 10.65 -11.60 2.36
N ALA A 49 11.53 -12.57 2.58
CA ALA A 49 12.96 -12.40 2.33
C ALA A 49 13.28 -12.19 0.84
N LEU A 50 12.45 -12.75 -0.04
CA LEU A 50 12.60 -12.64 -1.49
C LEU A 50 11.30 -12.12 -2.09
N ASP A 51 11.39 -11.06 -2.90
CA ASP A 51 10.30 -10.55 -3.73
C ASP A 51 10.26 -11.33 -5.05
N THR A 52 9.57 -12.46 -5.04
CA THR A 52 9.43 -13.32 -6.23
C THR A 52 8.07 -13.21 -6.90
N ASP A 53 7.06 -12.72 -6.18
CA ASP A 53 5.65 -12.78 -6.57
C ASP A 53 4.88 -11.47 -6.29
N GLY A 54 5.60 -10.35 -6.16
CA GLY A 54 5.02 -9.01 -6.04
C GLY A 54 4.31 -8.73 -4.71
N VAL A 55 4.55 -9.56 -3.68
CA VAL A 55 4.03 -9.32 -2.33
C VAL A 55 4.97 -8.40 -1.56
N ASP A 56 4.53 -7.17 -1.29
CA ASP A 56 5.32 -6.19 -0.55
C ASP A 56 5.22 -6.38 0.98
N ILE A 57 4.06 -6.89 1.47
CA ILE A 57 3.82 -7.08 2.90
C ILE A 57 2.87 -8.26 3.15
N GLN A 58 3.13 -9.01 4.23
CA GLN A 58 2.22 -9.98 4.84
C GLN A 58 1.70 -9.39 6.14
N ILE A 59 0.41 -9.57 6.44
CA ILE A 59 -0.21 -9.02 7.65
C ILE A 59 -1.00 -10.14 8.32
N GLY A 60 -0.58 -10.54 9.51
CA GLY A 60 -1.18 -11.64 10.26
C GLY A 60 -1.90 -11.19 11.52
N PHE A 61 -2.97 -11.88 11.87
CA PHE A 61 -3.63 -11.73 13.16
C PHE A 61 -2.93 -12.59 14.23
N PRO A 62 -2.59 -12.05 15.41
CA PRO A 62 -1.79 -12.78 16.41
C PRO A 62 -2.58 -13.77 17.26
N GLY A 63 -3.74 -14.22 16.80
CA GLY A 63 -4.65 -15.09 17.53
C GLY A 63 -5.37 -16.09 16.65
N ALA A 64 -6.57 -16.49 17.06
CA ALA A 64 -7.45 -17.36 16.31
C ALA A 64 -8.76 -16.63 15.98
N VAL A 65 -9.34 -16.93 14.81
CA VAL A 65 -10.63 -16.46 14.36
C VAL A 65 -11.44 -17.69 13.96
N GLY A 66 -12.49 -17.99 14.68
CA GLY A 66 -13.23 -19.24 14.53
C GLY A 66 -12.31 -20.46 14.68
N THR A 67 -12.21 -21.28 13.66
CA THR A 67 -11.33 -22.46 13.62
C THR A 67 -9.96 -22.19 13.02
N MET A 68 -9.74 -20.99 12.45
CA MET A 68 -8.49 -20.61 11.82
C MET A 68 -7.52 -20.00 12.84
N ARG A 69 -6.32 -20.53 12.90
CA ARG A 69 -5.26 -20.06 13.78
C ARG A 69 -4.27 -19.22 12.97
N TYR A 70 -3.98 -18.00 13.47
CA TYR A 70 -3.07 -17.05 12.83
C TYR A 70 -3.43 -16.73 11.38
N PRO A 71 -4.68 -16.33 11.08
CA PRO A 71 -5.03 -15.92 9.71
C PRO A 71 -4.14 -14.77 9.26
N LEU A 72 -3.82 -14.75 7.98
CA LEU A 72 -2.99 -13.73 7.37
C LEU A 72 -3.48 -13.38 5.97
N ILE A 73 -3.16 -12.18 5.54
CA ILE A 73 -3.32 -11.71 4.16
C ILE A 73 -1.98 -11.28 3.58
N GLU A 74 -1.92 -11.19 2.27
CA GLU A 74 -0.81 -10.63 1.52
C GLU A 74 -1.25 -9.38 0.78
N ALA A 75 -0.36 -8.40 0.65
CA ALA A 75 -0.67 -7.19 -0.09
C ALA A 75 0.50 -6.74 -0.97
N GLN A 76 0.14 -6.27 -2.17
CA GLN A 76 0.97 -5.43 -2.99
C GLN A 76 0.63 -3.97 -2.69
N VAL A 77 1.63 -3.17 -2.38
CA VAL A 77 1.47 -1.74 -2.05
C VAL A 77 1.90 -0.89 -3.24
N LYS A 78 1.03 -0.03 -3.68
CA LYS A 78 1.32 0.97 -4.72
C LYS A 78 0.97 2.35 -4.20
N SER A 79 1.63 3.37 -4.74
CA SER A 79 1.40 4.76 -4.35
C SER A 79 1.09 5.64 -5.56
N CYS A 80 0.28 6.65 -5.35
CA CYS A 80 -0.18 7.57 -6.38
C CYS A 80 -0.37 8.97 -5.77
N CYS A 81 0.21 10.01 -6.40
CA CYS A 81 0.01 11.40 -5.98
C CYS A 81 -1.07 12.13 -6.80
N ASN A 82 -1.45 11.60 -7.96
CA ASN A 82 -2.47 12.18 -8.84
C ASN A 82 -3.47 11.10 -9.24
N PRO A 83 -4.42 10.72 -8.36
CA PRO A 83 -5.38 9.69 -8.68
C PRO A 83 -6.34 10.14 -9.79
N HIS A 84 -6.52 9.30 -10.79
CA HIS A 84 -7.52 9.51 -11.83
C HIS A 84 -8.87 8.97 -11.36
N TYR A 85 -9.84 9.85 -11.17
CA TYR A 85 -11.19 9.50 -10.73
C TYR A 85 -12.05 9.03 -11.89
N VAL A 86 -12.78 7.93 -11.69
CA VAL A 86 -13.83 7.43 -12.58
C VAL A 86 -15.05 7.09 -11.73
N GLY A 87 -16.05 7.97 -11.70
CA GLY A 87 -17.16 7.88 -10.76
C GLY A 87 -16.67 7.85 -9.30
N ASP A 88 -17.11 6.88 -8.54
CA ASP A 88 -16.72 6.70 -7.14
C ASP A 88 -15.48 5.80 -6.94
N SER A 89 -14.65 5.67 -7.97
CA SER A 89 -13.44 4.85 -7.92
C SER A 89 -12.21 5.64 -8.37
N PHE A 90 -11.03 5.20 -7.91
CA PHE A 90 -9.76 5.57 -8.52
C PHE A 90 -9.42 4.59 -9.63
N SER A 91 -8.98 5.09 -10.76
CA SER A 91 -8.43 4.27 -11.84
C SER A 91 -6.91 4.25 -11.72
N TYR A 92 -6.32 3.07 -11.54
CA TYR A 92 -4.89 2.87 -11.41
C TYR A 92 -4.40 1.79 -12.38
N SER A 93 -3.31 2.07 -13.10
CA SER A 93 -2.73 1.12 -14.05
C SER A 93 -1.54 0.40 -13.41
N ILE A 94 -1.59 -0.93 -13.41
CA ILE A 94 -0.49 -1.78 -12.93
C ILE A 94 0.05 -2.64 -14.07
N PRO A 95 1.33 -3.04 -14.04
CA PRO A 95 1.86 -4.01 -15.00
C PRO A 95 1.07 -5.32 -14.95
N VAL A 96 0.86 -5.96 -16.10
CA VAL A 96 0.10 -7.23 -16.19
C VAL A 96 0.73 -8.32 -15.33
N LYS A 97 2.07 -8.37 -15.25
CA LYS A 97 2.75 -9.29 -14.32
C LYS A 97 2.24 -9.12 -12.88
N ASN A 98 2.25 -7.88 -12.38
CA ASN A 98 1.81 -7.59 -11.01
C ASN A 98 0.32 -7.85 -10.79
N TYR A 99 -0.50 -7.61 -11.83
CA TYR A 99 -1.92 -7.95 -11.81
C TYR A 99 -2.12 -9.46 -11.69
N ASN A 100 -1.42 -10.24 -12.51
CA ASN A 100 -1.49 -11.70 -12.48
C ASN A 100 -0.94 -12.29 -11.17
N ASP A 101 0.09 -11.68 -10.57
CA ASP A 101 0.61 -12.10 -9.26
C ASP A 101 -0.44 -11.94 -8.14
N LEU A 102 -1.37 -10.97 -8.26
CA LEU A 102 -2.45 -10.76 -7.29
C LEU A 102 -3.61 -11.75 -7.43
N ILE A 103 -3.85 -12.27 -8.62
CA ILE A 103 -4.93 -13.24 -8.89
C ILE A 103 -4.46 -14.69 -8.88
N GLY A 104 -3.16 -14.93 -8.84
CA GLY A 104 -2.58 -16.27 -8.95
C GLY A 104 -2.49 -16.76 -10.39
N CYS A 105 -2.13 -18.02 -10.57
CA CYS A 105 -2.02 -18.65 -11.88
C CYS A 105 -3.29 -19.44 -12.22
N VAL A 106 -3.61 -19.57 -13.50
CA VAL A 106 -4.75 -20.38 -13.96
C VAL A 106 -4.62 -21.81 -13.43
N GLY A 107 -5.64 -22.27 -12.72
CA GLY A 107 -5.71 -23.62 -12.15
C GLY A 107 -4.83 -23.86 -10.91
N ILE A 108 -4.25 -22.80 -10.32
CA ILE A 108 -3.49 -22.87 -9.07
C ILE A 108 -4.07 -21.86 -8.09
N ASP A 109 -4.68 -22.36 -7.03
CA ASP A 109 -5.24 -21.51 -5.96
C ASP A 109 -4.13 -20.89 -5.13
N LEU A 110 -4.27 -19.63 -4.78
CA LEU A 110 -3.43 -18.99 -3.78
C LEU A 110 -3.90 -19.42 -2.37
N PRO A 111 -2.99 -19.90 -1.53
CA PRO A 111 -3.32 -20.32 -0.16
C PRO A 111 -3.69 -19.15 0.74
N THR A 112 -3.34 -17.93 0.33
CA THR A 112 -3.51 -16.70 1.09
C THR A 112 -4.16 -15.64 0.21
N ARG A 113 -5.15 -14.93 0.75
CA ARG A 113 -5.82 -13.87 0.02
C ARG A 113 -4.88 -12.70 -0.20
N ARG A 114 -4.89 -12.16 -1.43
CA ARG A 114 -4.04 -11.06 -1.86
C ARG A 114 -4.85 -9.81 -2.18
N TYR A 115 -4.31 -8.67 -1.77
CA TYR A 115 -4.93 -7.36 -2.00
C TYR A 115 -3.96 -6.41 -2.69
N LEU A 116 -4.51 -5.52 -3.50
CA LEU A 116 -3.81 -4.30 -3.89
C LEU A 116 -4.16 -3.19 -2.89
N PHE A 117 -3.15 -2.64 -2.23
CA PHE A 117 -3.28 -1.43 -1.41
C PHE A 117 -2.74 -0.24 -2.18
N LEU A 118 -3.60 0.74 -2.46
CA LEU A 118 -3.25 1.97 -3.14
C LEU A 118 -3.17 3.11 -2.13
N VAL A 119 -1.96 3.62 -1.92
CA VAL A 119 -1.69 4.75 -1.03
C VAL A 119 -1.74 6.04 -1.84
N HIS A 120 -2.72 6.88 -1.53
CA HIS A 120 -2.82 8.21 -2.09
C HIS A 120 -1.94 9.17 -1.27
N THR A 121 -0.90 9.72 -1.91
CA THR A 121 0.08 10.63 -1.29
C THR A 121 -0.11 12.05 -1.80
N PRO A 122 0.25 13.10 -1.03
CA PRO A 122 0.38 14.45 -1.57
C PRO A 122 1.38 14.54 -2.72
N ALA A 123 1.27 15.58 -3.53
CA ALA A 123 2.17 15.80 -4.67
C ALA A 123 3.61 16.13 -4.24
N THR A 124 3.78 16.75 -3.08
CA THR A 124 5.08 17.18 -2.57
C THR A 124 5.45 16.47 -1.27
N LYS A 125 6.72 16.09 -1.12
CA LYS A 125 7.24 15.43 0.09
C LYS A 125 7.09 16.27 1.35
N ALA A 126 7.12 17.60 1.23
CA ALA A 126 6.96 18.51 2.36
C ALA A 126 5.58 18.38 3.03
N GLU A 127 4.59 17.90 2.28
CA GLU A 127 3.22 17.71 2.75
C GLU A 127 2.96 16.30 3.31
N TYR A 128 3.93 15.37 3.21
CA TYR A 128 3.74 13.99 3.64
C TYR A 128 3.44 13.88 5.14
N VAL A 129 4.11 14.69 5.95
CA VAL A 129 3.98 14.64 7.41
C VAL A 129 3.92 16.03 7.98
N LEU A 130 2.86 16.32 8.72
CA LEU A 130 2.73 17.53 9.52
C LEU A 130 3.03 17.19 10.98
N SER A 131 4.14 17.70 11.50
CA SER A 131 4.60 17.42 12.87
C SER A 131 4.46 18.63 13.77
N THR A 132 3.97 18.37 14.99
CA THR A 132 3.91 19.30 16.11
C THR A 132 4.76 18.74 17.26
N HIS A 133 4.82 19.44 18.40
CA HIS A 133 5.48 18.92 19.62
C HIS A 133 4.77 17.70 20.23
N THR A 134 3.50 17.48 19.89
CA THR A 134 2.65 16.45 20.50
C THR A 134 2.18 15.38 19.53
N SER A 135 2.30 15.60 18.21
CA SER A 135 1.78 14.68 17.21
C SER A 135 2.48 14.79 15.87
N SER A 136 2.43 13.72 15.09
CA SER A 136 2.77 13.72 13.66
C SER A 136 1.57 13.17 12.88
N ASN A 137 1.05 13.97 11.97
CA ASN A 137 -0.10 13.63 11.14
C ASN A 137 0.40 13.32 9.71
N PHE A 138 0.15 12.11 9.27
CA PHE A 138 0.44 11.67 7.92
C PHE A 138 -0.71 12.05 7.00
N GLN A 139 -0.43 12.84 5.96
CA GLN A 139 -1.43 13.35 5.00
C GLN A 139 -1.68 12.36 3.87
N HIS A 140 -2.20 11.18 4.23
CA HIS A 140 -2.35 10.05 3.31
C HIS A 140 -3.67 9.35 3.55
N ALA A 141 -4.17 8.69 2.48
CA ALA A 141 -5.26 7.75 2.57
C ALA A 141 -4.83 6.44 1.88
N ILE A 142 -5.19 5.32 2.43
CA ILE A 142 -4.92 4.00 1.86
C ILE A 142 -6.26 3.40 1.45
N TYR A 143 -6.32 2.89 0.23
CA TYR A 143 -7.49 2.20 -0.30
C TYR A 143 -7.10 0.78 -0.68
N TRP A 144 -8.07 -0.14 -0.61
CA TRP A 144 -7.83 -1.54 -0.95
C TRP A 144 -8.76 -2.02 -2.06
N VAL A 145 -8.30 -3.00 -2.81
CA VAL A 145 -9.14 -3.75 -3.74
C VAL A 145 -8.70 -5.21 -3.76
N ASP A 146 -9.69 -6.08 -3.84
CA ASP A 146 -9.56 -7.50 -4.06
C ASP A 146 -9.87 -7.80 -5.51
N ILE A 147 -8.94 -8.44 -6.19
CA ILE A 147 -9.07 -8.85 -7.59
C ILE A 147 -8.76 -10.34 -7.80
N MET A 148 -8.68 -11.11 -6.71
CA MET A 148 -8.30 -12.53 -6.78
C MET A 148 -9.22 -13.36 -7.68
N ASP A 149 -10.51 -13.03 -7.71
CA ASP A 149 -11.51 -13.75 -8.48
C ASP A 149 -11.61 -13.26 -9.96
N HIS A 150 -10.68 -12.41 -10.41
CA HIS A 150 -10.62 -11.94 -11.78
C HIS A 150 -9.85 -12.92 -12.68
N ASP A 151 -10.15 -12.86 -13.98
CA ASP A 151 -9.41 -13.66 -14.97
C ASP A 151 -7.99 -13.11 -15.20
N PRO A 152 -7.01 -14.00 -15.38
CA PRO A 152 -5.64 -13.61 -15.74
C PRO A 152 -5.59 -13.00 -17.13
N ILE A 153 -4.57 -12.21 -17.38
CA ILE A 153 -4.34 -11.53 -18.65
C ILE A 153 -3.04 -12.04 -19.26
N ASP A 154 -3.11 -12.32 -20.56
CA ASP A 154 -1.92 -12.67 -21.33
C ASP A 154 -0.98 -11.45 -21.45
N PRO A 155 0.26 -11.54 -20.95
CA PRO A 155 1.24 -10.45 -21.06
C PRO A 155 1.62 -10.08 -22.50
N GLU A 156 1.40 -10.98 -23.45
CA GLU A 156 1.67 -10.72 -24.87
C GLU A 156 0.58 -9.81 -25.50
N MET A 157 -0.63 -9.82 -24.93
CA MET A 157 -1.74 -9.02 -25.42
C MET A 157 -1.70 -7.57 -24.93
N GLN A 158 -1.21 -7.34 -23.72
CA GLN A 158 -1.08 -6.00 -23.14
C GLN A 158 -0.05 -5.94 -22.01
N SER A 159 0.62 -4.81 -21.84
CA SER A 159 1.66 -4.62 -20.83
C SER A 159 1.13 -4.16 -19.47
N THR A 160 -0.03 -3.50 -19.44
CA THR A 160 -0.62 -2.93 -18.21
C THR A 160 -2.11 -3.22 -18.13
N LYS A 161 -2.63 -3.38 -16.92
CA LYS A 161 -4.07 -3.48 -16.64
C LYS A 161 -4.53 -2.31 -15.79
N ARG A 162 -5.67 -1.74 -16.17
CA ARG A 162 -6.35 -0.74 -15.35
C ARG A 162 -7.21 -1.43 -14.30
N VAL A 163 -6.97 -1.07 -13.03
CA VAL A 163 -7.74 -1.54 -11.89
C VAL A 163 -8.55 -0.36 -11.34
N HIS A 164 -9.81 -0.61 -10.97
CA HIS A 164 -10.68 0.36 -10.32
C HIS A 164 -10.71 0.07 -8.82
N VAL A 165 -10.24 1.03 -8.02
CA VAL A 165 -10.21 0.95 -6.56
C VAL A 165 -11.35 1.80 -6.01
N PRO A 166 -12.40 1.21 -5.41
CA PRO A 166 -13.54 1.95 -4.90
C PRO A 166 -13.13 2.90 -3.77
N ARG A 167 -13.62 4.13 -3.79
CA ARG A 167 -13.34 5.13 -2.73
C ARG A 167 -13.90 4.73 -1.37
N GLN A 168 -14.98 3.97 -1.35
CA GLN A 168 -15.55 3.41 -0.12
C GLN A 168 -14.64 2.38 0.56
N ASN A 169 -13.70 1.78 -0.18
CA ASN A 169 -12.75 0.81 0.35
C ASN A 169 -11.56 1.52 1.03
N LEU A 170 -11.84 2.49 1.89
CA LEU A 170 -10.81 3.12 2.72
C LEU A 170 -10.24 2.09 3.71
N LEU A 171 -8.91 1.97 3.73
CA LEU A 171 -8.21 1.09 4.67
C LEU A 171 -8.02 1.83 6.01
N THR A 172 -8.83 1.50 6.97
CA THR A 172 -8.74 1.94 8.37
C THR A 172 -8.19 0.80 9.24
N VAL A 173 -7.94 1.07 10.52
CA VAL A 173 -7.60 0.02 11.51
C VAL A 173 -8.67 -1.07 11.52
N ASP A 174 -9.95 -0.69 11.55
CA ASP A 174 -11.07 -1.64 11.60
C ASP A 174 -11.19 -2.45 10.31
N THR A 175 -11.16 -1.78 9.13
CA THR A 175 -11.26 -2.49 7.85
C THR A 175 -10.06 -3.39 7.61
N LEU A 176 -8.84 -3.01 8.02
CA LEU A 176 -7.68 -3.87 7.91
C LEU A 176 -7.83 -5.12 8.79
N THR A 177 -8.33 -4.96 10.03
CA THR A 177 -8.62 -6.11 10.91
C THR A 177 -9.65 -7.03 10.28
N GLN A 178 -10.76 -6.49 9.73
CA GLN A 178 -11.80 -7.27 9.06
C GLN A 178 -11.29 -8.02 7.82
N LEU A 179 -10.36 -7.42 7.04
CA LEU A 179 -9.72 -8.11 5.91
C LEU A 179 -8.89 -9.30 6.39
N VAL A 180 -8.08 -9.12 7.45
CA VAL A 180 -7.21 -10.18 7.97
C VAL A 180 -8.03 -11.30 8.63
N THR A 181 -9.12 -10.96 9.32
CA THR A 181 -10.01 -11.94 9.98
C THR A 181 -11.03 -12.58 9.03
N GLY A 182 -11.15 -12.07 7.80
CA GLY A 182 -12.12 -12.56 6.81
C GLY A 182 -13.56 -12.11 7.04
N GLU A 183 -13.83 -11.21 7.98
CA GLU A 183 -15.20 -10.74 8.31
C GLU A 183 -15.88 -10.02 7.14
N ILE A 184 -15.12 -9.29 6.31
CA ILE A 184 -15.66 -8.60 5.13
C ILE A 184 -16.28 -9.59 4.12
N PHE A 185 -15.82 -10.84 4.06
CA PHE A 185 -16.31 -11.85 3.11
C PHE A 185 -17.50 -12.62 3.63
N GLN A 186 -17.61 -12.84 4.94
CA GLN A 186 -18.75 -13.52 5.56
C GLN A 186 -20.06 -12.75 5.35
N GLY A 187 -20.01 -11.43 5.16
CA GLY A 187 -21.18 -10.61 4.85
C GLY A 187 -21.61 -10.61 3.38
N ARG A 188 -20.80 -11.17 2.44
CA ARG A 188 -21.13 -11.21 1.00
C ARG A 188 -21.79 -12.51 0.56
N GLU A 189 -21.68 -13.57 1.33
CA GLU A 189 -22.33 -14.85 1.04
C GLU A 189 -23.82 -14.90 1.44
N ALA A 190 -24.36 -13.84 2.04
CA ALA A 190 -25.72 -13.77 2.58
C ALA A 190 -26.72 -12.97 1.69
N VAL A 191 -26.44 -12.77 0.37
CA VAL A 191 -27.37 -12.11 -0.56
C VAL A 191 -27.70 -13.03 -1.72
#